data_3f041ab6f90a2b0c757197a08b8875c0
#
_entry.id   3f041ab6f90a2b0c757197a08b8875c0
#
_cell.length_a   1.000
_cell.length_b   1.000
_cell.length_c   1.000
_cell.angle_alpha   90.00
_cell.angle_beta   90.00
_cell.angle_gamma   90.00
#
_symmetry.space_group_name_H-M   'P 1'
#
loop_
_entity.id
_entity.type
_entity.pdbx_description
1 polymer ?
#
loop_
_entity_poly.entity_id
_entity_poly.type
_entity_poly.pdbx_seq_one_letter_code
_entity_poly.pdbx_strand_id
1 'polypeptide(L)'
;MSASAAERWLVLAREDLAMAEHAVSIGIFRQACFHAQQAAEKALKGFLKSHSLAQLLYFEGQVHDELREWLDRLRRLDGFYLATRYADAIPLEAGEPTFDEARVSLDDAKAIVAEVTAKIGGGS
;
A
#
# COMPACT_ATOMS: atom_id res chain seq x y z
N MET A 1 -5.77 -27.39 -1.57
CA MET A 1 -6.77 -26.36 -1.31
C MET A 1 -6.45 -25.09 -2.08
N SER A 2 -7.46 -24.44 -2.62
CA SER A 2 -7.25 -23.16 -3.30
C SER A 2 -7.00 -22.06 -2.26
N ALA A 3 -6.19 -21.08 -2.64
CA ALA A 3 -5.95 -19.91 -1.80
C ALA A 3 -7.24 -19.11 -1.65
N SER A 4 -7.43 -18.49 -0.50
CA SER A 4 -8.55 -17.60 -0.26
C SER A 4 -8.41 -16.35 -1.12
N ALA A 5 -9.52 -15.60 -1.28
CA ALA A 5 -9.48 -14.32 -1.99
C ALA A 5 -8.48 -13.35 -1.34
N ALA A 6 -8.46 -13.34 0.00
CA ALA A 6 -7.52 -12.49 0.74
C ALA A 6 -6.06 -12.83 0.42
N GLU A 7 -5.74 -14.12 0.40
CA GLU A 7 -4.38 -14.58 0.11
C GLU A 7 -3.97 -14.21 -1.32
N ARG A 8 -4.89 -14.34 -2.27
CA ARG A 8 -4.61 -13.96 -3.67
C ARG A 8 -4.32 -12.47 -3.79
N TRP A 9 -5.06 -11.62 -3.08
CA TRP A 9 -4.78 -10.19 -3.05
C TRP A 9 -3.39 -9.88 -2.47
N LEU A 10 -2.98 -10.63 -1.44
CA LEU A 10 -1.65 -10.46 -0.85
C LEU A 10 -0.54 -10.87 -1.80
N VAL A 11 -0.76 -11.92 -2.60
CA VAL A 11 0.22 -12.29 -3.63
C VAL A 11 0.44 -11.14 -4.61
N LEU A 12 -0.67 -10.54 -5.09
CA LEU A 12 -0.58 -9.41 -6.01
C LEU A 12 0.07 -8.19 -5.36
N ALA A 13 -0.21 -7.95 -4.08
CA ALA A 13 0.43 -6.87 -3.35
C ALA A 13 1.94 -7.05 -3.26
N ARG A 14 2.40 -8.26 -2.99
CA ARG A 14 3.83 -8.56 -2.90
C ARG A 14 4.52 -8.42 -4.25
N GLU A 15 3.83 -8.76 -5.35
CA GLU A 15 4.37 -8.53 -6.68
C GLU A 15 4.58 -7.05 -6.94
N ASP A 16 3.62 -6.21 -6.54
CA ASP A 16 3.78 -4.76 -6.68
C ASP A 16 4.92 -4.22 -5.80
N LEU A 17 5.11 -4.78 -4.60
CA LEU A 17 6.25 -4.40 -3.77
C LEU A 17 7.57 -4.73 -4.44
N ALA A 18 7.67 -5.90 -5.05
CA ALA A 18 8.88 -6.29 -5.78
C ALA A 18 9.16 -5.33 -6.94
N MET A 19 8.12 -4.94 -7.67
CA MET A 19 8.25 -3.97 -8.75
C MET A 19 8.68 -2.60 -8.24
N ALA A 20 8.12 -2.17 -7.11
CA ALA A 20 8.49 -0.90 -6.50
C ALA A 20 9.95 -0.91 -6.06
N GLU A 21 10.39 -1.97 -5.41
CA GLU A 21 11.79 -2.13 -4.99
C GLU A 21 12.73 -2.07 -6.19
N HIS A 22 12.41 -2.80 -7.24
CA HIS A 22 13.23 -2.79 -8.45
C HIS A 22 13.28 -1.39 -9.07
N ALA A 23 12.15 -0.71 -9.13
CA ALA A 23 12.08 0.64 -9.70
C ALA A 23 12.96 1.62 -8.91
N VAL A 24 13.00 1.51 -7.57
CA VAL A 24 13.90 2.32 -6.74
C VAL A 24 15.34 2.03 -7.12
N SER A 25 15.69 0.75 -7.28
CA SER A 25 17.08 0.33 -7.54
C SER A 25 17.60 0.83 -8.89
N ILE A 26 16.73 1.05 -9.87
CA ILE A 26 17.13 1.53 -11.20
C ILE A 26 16.80 3.01 -11.40
N GLY A 27 16.37 3.70 -10.36
CA GLY A 27 16.14 5.15 -10.41
C GLY A 27 14.86 5.60 -11.10
N ILE A 28 13.88 4.71 -11.26
CA ILE A 28 12.58 5.07 -11.85
C ILE A 28 11.59 5.32 -10.73
N PHE A 29 11.73 6.49 -10.10
CA PHE A 29 11.02 6.78 -8.84
C PHE A 29 9.52 6.94 -9.01
N ARG A 30 9.07 7.41 -10.18
CA ARG A 30 7.63 7.54 -10.47
C ARG A 30 6.96 6.17 -10.44
N GLN A 31 7.57 5.16 -11.08
CA GLN A 31 7.04 3.80 -11.07
C GLN A 31 7.14 3.16 -9.68
N ALA A 32 8.18 3.50 -8.93
CA ALA A 32 8.31 3.03 -7.56
C ALA A 32 7.11 3.50 -6.71
N CYS A 33 6.76 4.77 -6.78
CA CYS A 33 5.61 5.31 -6.06
C CYS A 33 4.30 4.70 -6.52
N PHE A 34 4.14 4.51 -7.83
CA PHE A 34 2.94 3.88 -8.40
C PHE A 34 2.74 2.46 -7.87
N HIS A 35 3.78 1.64 -7.95
CA HIS A 35 3.67 0.24 -7.51
C HIS A 35 3.54 0.14 -5.99
N ALA A 36 4.17 1.03 -5.24
CA ALA A 36 4.01 1.07 -3.78
C ALA A 36 2.55 1.33 -3.42
N GLN A 37 1.92 2.31 -4.06
CA GLN A 37 0.51 2.62 -3.82
C GLN A 37 -0.40 1.45 -4.20
N GLN A 38 -0.13 0.79 -5.34
CA GLN A 38 -0.89 -0.37 -5.76
C GLN A 38 -0.75 -1.54 -4.78
N ALA A 39 0.44 -1.75 -4.23
CA ALA A 39 0.67 -2.80 -3.23
C ALA A 39 -0.19 -2.57 -1.99
N ALA A 40 -0.20 -1.34 -1.49
CA ALA A 40 -0.99 -0.99 -0.30
C ALA A 40 -2.49 -1.18 -0.55
N GLU A 41 -3.00 -0.73 -1.70
CA GLU A 41 -4.41 -0.90 -2.05
C GLU A 41 -4.81 -2.38 -2.12
N LYS A 42 -3.97 -3.19 -2.75
CA LYS A 42 -4.26 -4.64 -2.90
C LYS A 42 -4.24 -5.34 -1.55
N ALA A 43 -3.30 -4.98 -0.67
CA ALA A 43 -3.26 -5.53 0.68
C ALA A 43 -4.54 -5.19 1.45
N LEU A 44 -5.01 -3.95 1.36
CA LEU A 44 -6.23 -3.53 2.03
C LEU A 44 -7.46 -4.23 1.46
N LYS A 45 -7.51 -4.46 0.15
CA LYS A 45 -8.58 -5.27 -0.45
C LYS A 45 -8.59 -6.67 0.13
N GLY A 46 -7.41 -7.26 0.31
CA GLY A 46 -7.27 -8.56 0.97
C GLY A 46 -7.80 -8.55 2.39
N PHE A 47 -7.45 -7.51 3.15
CA PHE A 47 -7.94 -7.35 4.52
C PHE A 47 -9.47 -7.30 4.55
N LEU A 48 -10.08 -6.47 3.70
CA LEU A 48 -11.53 -6.34 3.65
C LEU A 48 -12.22 -7.65 3.25
N LYS A 49 -11.61 -8.43 2.37
CA LYS A 49 -12.14 -9.74 1.96
C LYS A 49 -12.06 -10.78 3.06
N SER A 50 -11.13 -10.63 4.00
CA SER A 50 -10.92 -11.59 5.08
C SER A 50 -11.80 -11.34 6.30
N HIS A 51 -12.50 -10.20 6.37
CA HIS A 51 -13.26 -9.78 7.55
C HIS A 51 -14.73 -9.56 7.21
N SER A 52 -15.61 -10.07 8.07
CA SER A 52 -17.04 -9.78 7.98
C SER A 52 -17.32 -8.35 8.43
N LEU A 53 -18.48 -7.84 8.10
CA LEU A 53 -18.91 -6.52 8.57
C LEU A 53 -18.91 -6.43 10.09
N ALA A 54 -19.36 -7.49 10.76
CA ALA A 54 -19.35 -7.54 12.24
C ALA A 54 -17.94 -7.45 12.79
N GLN A 55 -16.99 -8.16 12.17
CA GLN A 55 -15.59 -8.10 12.59
C GLN A 55 -15.01 -6.71 12.37
N LEU A 56 -15.32 -6.07 11.27
CA LEU A 56 -14.83 -4.72 10.98
C LEU A 56 -15.36 -3.72 12.00
N LEU A 57 -16.63 -3.83 12.37
CA LEU A 57 -17.22 -2.96 13.38
C LEU A 57 -16.62 -3.21 14.77
N TYR A 58 -16.32 -4.47 15.08
CA TYR A 58 -15.66 -4.81 16.34
C TYR A 58 -14.25 -4.21 16.39
N PHE A 59 -13.50 -4.30 15.31
CA PHE A 59 -12.13 -3.78 15.26
C PHE A 59 -12.08 -2.26 15.30
N GLU A 60 -13.13 -1.57 14.93
CA GLU A 60 -13.16 -0.12 14.92
C GLU A 60 -12.70 0.51 16.25
N GLY A 61 -13.10 -0.10 17.36
CA GLY A 61 -12.71 0.41 18.67
C GLY A 61 -11.36 -0.11 19.18
N GLN A 62 -10.88 -1.23 18.64
CA GLN A 62 -9.69 -1.92 19.19
C GLN A 62 -8.42 -1.65 18.40
N VAL A 63 -8.52 -1.37 17.11
CA VAL A 63 -7.38 -1.10 16.24
C VAL A 63 -7.42 0.33 15.72
N HIS A 64 -8.01 1.22 16.48
CA HIS A 64 -8.18 2.61 16.08
C HIS A 64 -6.85 3.29 15.75
N ASP A 65 -5.83 3.06 16.58
CA ASP A 65 -4.52 3.67 16.37
C ASP A 65 -3.81 3.09 15.15
N GLU A 66 -3.89 1.77 14.95
CA GLU A 66 -3.33 1.11 13.78
C GLU A 66 -4.01 1.57 12.49
N LEU A 67 -5.35 1.67 12.54
CA LEU A 67 -6.12 2.14 11.40
C LEU A 67 -5.77 3.58 11.05
N ARG A 68 -5.57 4.42 12.06
CA ARG A 68 -5.15 5.81 11.86
C ARG A 68 -3.78 5.88 11.19
N GLU A 69 -2.83 5.05 11.62
CA GLU A 69 -1.51 4.97 11.02
C GLU A 69 -1.59 4.53 9.57
N TRP A 70 -2.43 3.55 9.26
CA TRP A 70 -2.65 3.10 7.88
C TRP A 70 -3.20 4.23 7.02
N LEU A 71 -4.17 5.00 7.55
CA LEU A 71 -4.74 6.13 6.82
C LEU A 71 -3.67 7.19 6.53
N ASP A 72 -2.79 7.48 7.48
CA ASP A 72 -1.71 8.44 7.29
C ASP A 72 -0.75 7.97 6.22
N ARG A 73 -0.37 6.69 6.24
CA ARG A 73 0.48 6.10 5.21
C ARG A 73 -0.17 6.14 3.84
N LEU A 74 -1.46 5.83 3.76
CA LEU A 74 -2.22 5.88 2.51
C LEU A 74 -2.28 7.29 1.95
N ARG A 75 -2.46 8.29 2.80
CA ARG A 75 -2.48 9.69 2.36
C ARG A 75 -1.15 10.08 1.73
N ARG A 76 -0.03 9.66 2.31
CA ARG A 76 1.28 9.91 1.73
C ARG A 76 1.42 9.22 0.37
N LEU A 77 1.01 7.95 0.28
CA LEU A 77 1.05 7.20 -0.97
C LEU A 77 0.17 7.83 -2.04
N ASP A 78 -1.03 8.28 -1.68
CA ASP A 78 -1.95 8.93 -2.61
C ASP A 78 -1.35 10.23 -3.15
N GLY A 79 -0.67 11.00 -2.31
CA GLY A 79 0.01 12.22 -2.74
C GLY A 79 1.04 11.94 -3.82
N PHE A 80 1.88 10.94 -3.63
CA PHE A 80 2.88 10.55 -4.62
C PHE A 80 2.22 9.94 -5.86
N TYR A 81 1.17 9.15 -5.68
CA TYR A 81 0.46 8.53 -6.78
C TYR A 81 -0.18 9.56 -7.71
N LEU A 82 -0.84 10.57 -7.14
CA LEU A 82 -1.44 11.64 -7.92
C LEU A 82 -0.36 12.39 -8.71
N ALA A 83 0.78 12.64 -8.07
CA ALA A 83 1.90 13.30 -8.73
C ALA A 83 2.45 12.50 -9.90
N THR A 84 2.37 11.17 -9.85
CA THR A 84 2.88 10.33 -10.93
C THR A 84 1.85 10.09 -12.03
N ARG A 85 0.56 10.04 -11.68
CA ARG A 85 -0.50 9.67 -12.62
C ARG A 85 -1.00 10.84 -13.45
N TYR A 86 -1.01 12.04 -12.90
CA TYR A 86 -1.55 13.23 -13.54
C TYR A 86 -0.48 14.28 -13.74
N ALA A 87 0.62 13.89 -14.37
CA ALA A 87 1.79 14.75 -14.55
C ALA A 87 1.45 16.07 -15.26
N ASP A 88 0.49 16.04 -16.18
CA ASP A 88 0.04 17.21 -16.91
C ASP A 88 -0.82 18.16 -16.05
N ALA A 89 -1.34 17.68 -14.94
CA ALA A 89 -2.13 18.49 -14.01
C ALA A 89 -1.28 19.07 -12.88
N ILE A 90 0.01 18.75 -12.83
CA ILE A 90 0.92 19.16 -11.76
C ILE A 90 1.82 20.27 -12.28
N PRO A 91 2.04 21.36 -11.49
CA PRO A 91 2.99 22.39 -11.89
C PRO A 91 4.38 21.81 -12.18
N LEU A 92 5.04 22.33 -13.20
CA LEU A 92 6.39 21.90 -13.54
C LEU A 92 7.35 21.98 -12.36
N GLU A 93 7.12 22.96 -11.48
CA GLU A 93 7.94 23.17 -10.29
C GLU A 93 7.85 22.03 -9.29
N ALA A 94 6.78 21.22 -9.35
CA ALA A 94 6.63 20.07 -8.46
C ALA A 94 7.65 18.99 -8.76
N GLY A 95 8.08 18.88 -10.02
CA GLY A 95 9.11 17.93 -10.43
C GLY A 95 8.66 16.48 -10.32
N GLU A 96 9.62 15.60 -10.52
CA GLU A 96 9.41 14.16 -10.35
C GLU A 96 9.68 13.77 -8.90
N PRO A 97 9.10 12.63 -8.43
CA PRO A 97 9.44 12.15 -7.09
C PRO A 97 10.94 11.95 -6.95
N THR A 98 11.45 12.29 -5.76
CA THR A 98 12.87 12.08 -5.44
C THR A 98 13.10 10.65 -4.97
N PHE A 99 14.38 10.28 -4.87
CA PHE A 99 14.76 9.00 -4.27
C PHE A 99 14.19 8.86 -2.85
N ASP A 100 14.30 9.90 -2.04
CA ASP A 100 13.81 9.86 -0.65
C ASP A 100 12.29 9.68 -0.61
N GLU A 101 11.55 10.37 -1.49
CA GLU A 101 10.10 10.22 -1.57
C GLU A 101 9.71 8.81 -2.00
N ALA A 102 10.42 8.23 -2.96
CA ALA A 102 10.18 6.86 -3.40
C ALA A 102 10.47 5.86 -2.28
N ARG A 103 11.54 6.08 -1.50
CA ARG A 103 11.87 5.24 -0.35
C ARG A 103 10.79 5.30 0.72
N VAL A 104 10.28 6.50 1.02
CA VAL A 104 9.18 6.65 1.98
C VAL A 104 7.94 5.89 1.49
N SER A 105 7.60 6.03 0.21
CA SER A 105 6.46 5.31 -0.37
C SER A 105 6.62 3.80 -0.26
N LEU A 106 7.81 3.29 -0.58
CA LEU A 106 8.10 1.87 -0.49
C LEU A 106 8.01 1.37 0.95
N ASP A 107 8.58 2.12 1.90
CA ASP A 107 8.56 1.73 3.30
C ASP A 107 7.13 1.75 3.86
N ASP A 108 6.32 2.74 3.49
CA ASP A 108 4.91 2.80 3.90
C ASP A 108 4.14 1.59 3.35
N ALA A 109 4.34 1.26 2.08
CA ALA A 109 3.67 0.12 1.46
C ALA A 109 4.09 -1.20 2.10
N LYS A 110 5.39 -1.37 2.37
CA LYS A 110 5.90 -2.56 3.05
C LYS A 110 5.27 -2.74 4.43
N ALA A 111 5.14 -1.64 5.18
CA ALA A 111 4.53 -1.68 6.51
C ALA A 111 3.06 -2.10 6.43
N ILE A 112 2.31 -1.53 5.49
CA ILE A 112 0.89 -1.88 5.32
C ILE A 112 0.73 -3.36 4.92
N VAL A 113 1.52 -3.82 3.96
CA VAL A 113 1.44 -5.22 3.50
C VAL A 113 1.81 -6.17 4.64
N ALA A 114 2.85 -5.86 5.41
CA ALA A 114 3.28 -6.68 6.54
C ALA A 114 2.20 -6.76 7.62
N GLU A 115 1.60 -5.63 7.97
CA GLU A 115 0.56 -5.60 8.99
C GLU A 115 -0.70 -6.33 8.56
N VAL A 116 -1.12 -6.14 7.31
CA VAL A 116 -2.28 -6.86 6.76
C VAL A 116 -1.99 -8.36 6.72
N THR A 117 -0.79 -8.75 6.29
CA THR A 117 -0.39 -10.16 6.25
C THR A 117 -0.53 -10.79 7.64
N ALA A 118 -0.03 -10.10 8.66
CA ALA A 118 -0.11 -10.60 10.03
C ALA A 118 -1.56 -10.74 10.50
N LYS A 119 -2.42 -9.79 10.18
CA LYS A 119 -3.82 -9.83 10.58
C LYS A 119 -4.62 -10.91 9.85
N ILE A 120 -4.33 -11.17 8.60
CA ILE A 120 -4.99 -12.24 7.83
C ILE A 120 -4.48 -13.60 8.28
N GLY A 121 -3.16 -13.78 8.35
CA GLY A 121 -2.56 -15.05 8.73
C GLY A 121 -2.66 -15.34 10.21
N GLY A 122 -2.51 -14.31 11.04
CA GLY A 122 -2.50 -14.45 12.50
C GLY A 122 -3.89 -14.55 13.11
N GLY A 123 -4.93 -14.31 12.33
CA GLY A 123 -6.31 -14.37 12.81
C GLY A 123 -6.87 -15.78 12.92
N SER A 124 -6.06 -16.75 12.58
CA SER A 124 -6.46 -18.16 12.67
C SER A 124 -6.57 -18.62 14.10
#